data_a4de744f32a6c7560979ca95499e7ecc
#
_entry.id   a4de744f32a6c7560979ca95499e7ecc
#
_cell.length_a   1.000
_cell.length_b   1.000
_cell.length_c   1.000
_cell.angle_alpha   90.00
_cell.angle_beta   90.00
_cell.angle_gamma   90.00
#
_symmetry.space_group_name_H-M   'P 1'
#
loop_
_entity.id
_entity.type
_entity.pdbx_description
1 polymer ?
#
loop_
_entity_poly.entity_id
_entity_poly.type
_entity_poly.pdbx_seq_one_letter_code
_entity_poly.pdbx_strand_id
1 'polypeptide(L)'
;MARALVDHLAPARDRFVSTAARPLAFVILALGILSVATGWIFASPPGSSPDDDYHLVSTWCPRPIESTGCDTTTIDGDLYVMAPVTTSHAQCEAFSSDKSHACIHDYSDDTMFPSYRYNDGQYPYGFYQFHHLFAGHNVEHSVWIMRSINVGIAMVLIGAVCALSTREVRRATALAALVAWTPMGLYFIASNNPSSWAITGVFTYGAALYGALNAQGWRRWTLLGVGALASLLCYGSRGDAAFYVFVASLGVLILAARRRHLPEIGIASVLSVIGIWCMLSSGQSGHIAQSEASVTLRERIEVAIMNIRYLPEYFAGFIGLYSGPGWRDTPLPGYTTILGLLVLGAVLFYGARTMSLRKILAAFVVFGAMAGIPLLIATLRPSPTSADTTPAMPCRCWARGYSSGSPAPSRSLR
;
A
#
# COMPACT_ATOMS: atom_id res chain seq x y z
N MET A 1 -57.29 18.35 -11.09
CA MET A 1 -56.86 18.50 -9.68
C MET A 1 -55.67 17.58 -9.31
N ALA A 2 -55.69 16.30 -9.60
CA ALA A 2 -54.57 15.36 -9.26
C ALA A 2 -53.24 15.67 -9.94
N ARG A 3 -53.18 16.10 -11.22
CA ARG A 3 -51.94 16.50 -11.91
C ARG A 3 -51.28 17.73 -11.28
N ALA A 4 -52.03 18.75 -10.91
CA ALA A 4 -51.48 19.98 -10.28
C ALA A 4 -50.87 19.69 -8.91
N LEU A 5 -51.39 18.73 -8.15
CA LEU A 5 -50.85 18.31 -6.87
C LEU A 5 -49.49 17.56 -7.04
N VAL A 6 -49.37 16.72 -8.08
CA VAL A 6 -48.15 16.02 -8.40
C VAL A 6 -47.04 16.99 -8.84
N ASP A 7 -47.37 18.00 -9.64
CA ASP A 7 -46.41 18.98 -10.12
C ASP A 7 -45.93 19.94 -9.00
N HIS A 8 -46.74 20.20 -7.98
CA HIS A 8 -46.32 20.96 -6.79
C HIS A 8 -45.48 20.18 -5.81
N LEU A 9 -45.65 18.85 -5.73
CA LEU A 9 -44.88 17.98 -4.83
C LEU A 9 -43.57 17.51 -5.43
N ALA A 10 -43.43 17.51 -6.75
CA ALA A 10 -42.24 17.05 -7.47
C ALA A 10 -40.95 17.80 -7.01
N PRO A 11 -40.91 19.15 -6.95
CA PRO A 11 -39.70 19.87 -6.53
C PRO A 11 -39.34 19.65 -5.05
N ALA A 12 -40.33 19.42 -4.19
CA ALA A 12 -40.10 19.11 -2.78
C ALA A 12 -39.54 17.69 -2.61
N ARG A 13 -40.10 16.73 -3.33
CA ARG A 13 -39.61 15.32 -3.38
C ARG A 13 -38.19 15.26 -3.92
N ASP A 14 -37.89 15.96 -5.02
CA ASP A 14 -36.56 15.95 -5.62
C ASP A 14 -35.52 16.63 -4.74
N ARG A 15 -35.85 17.67 -4.01
CA ARG A 15 -35.00 18.30 -2.97
C ARG A 15 -34.79 17.33 -1.81
N PHE A 16 -35.81 16.69 -1.29
CA PHE A 16 -35.71 15.72 -0.19
C PHE A 16 -34.85 14.52 -0.58
N VAL A 17 -35.12 13.91 -1.74
CA VAL A 17 -34.35 12.79 -2.29
C VAL A 17 -32.90 13.21 -2.52
N SER A 18 -32.63 14.38 -3.11
CA SER A 18 -31.27 14.85 -3.33
C SER A 18 -30.52 15.16 -2.03
N THR A 19 -31.24 15.60 -0.98
CA THR A 19 -30.64 15.93 0.31
C THR A 19 -30.32 14.67 1.13
N ALA A 20 -31.20 13.66 1.11
CA ALA A 20 -31.02 12.39 1.83
C ALA A 20 -30.10 11.42 1.07
N ALA A 21 -30.12 11.40 -0.25
CA ALA A 21 -29.30 10.48 -1.05
C ALA A 21 -27.79 10.71 -0.88
N ARG A 22 -27.35 11.93 -0.61
CA ARG A 22 -25.91 12.25 -0.45
C ARG A 22 -25.28 11.65 0.82
N PRO A 23 -25.82 11.90 2.03
CA PRO A 23 -25.27 11.27 3.23
C PRO A 23 -25.40 9.75 3.16
N LEU A 24 -26.50 9.22 2.60
CA LEU A 24 -26.69 7.79 2.40
C LEU A 24 -25.60 7.18 1.51
N ALA A 25 -25.22 7.83 0.41
CA ALA A 25 -24.15 7.36 -0.45
C ALA A 25 -22.80 7.27 0.29
N PHE A 26 -22.48 8.24 1.15
CA PHE A 26 -21.28 8.18 1.99
C PHE A 26 -21.33 7.04 3.01
N VAL A 27 -22.48 6.83 3.63
CA VAL A 27 -22.69 5.72 4.58
C VAL A 27 -22.54 4.38 3.87
N ILE A 28 -23.16 4.21 2.71
CA ILE A 28 -23.04 2.97 1.90
C ILE A 28 -21.59 2.72 1.51
N LEU A 29 -20.86 3.75 1.06
CA LEU A 29 -19.45 3.63 0.72
C LEU A 29 -18.61 3.22 1.94
N ALA A 30 -18.81 3.87 3.07
CA ALA A 30 -18.08 3.56 4.31
C ALA A 30 -18.37 2.14 4.80
N LEU A 31 -19.64 1.73 4.79
CA LEU A 31 -20.05 0.36 5.15
C LEU A 31 -19.50 -0.66 4.16
N GLY A 32 -19.50 -0.36 2.86
CA GLY A 32 -18.91 -1.22 1.83
C GLY A 32 -17.40 -1.43 2.04
N ILE A 33 -16.65 -0.36 2.27
CA ILE A 33 -15.22 -0.41 2.57
C ILE A 33 -14.96 -1.22 3.84
N LEU A 34 -15.73 -0.96 4.91
CA LEU A 34 -15.60 -1.66 6.18
C LEU A 34 -15.92 -3.15 6.03
N SER A 35 -16.98 -3.50 5.29
CA SER A 35 -17.36 -4.90 5.05
C SER A 35 -16.29 -5.67 4.28
N VAL A 36 -15.71 -5.07 3.22
CA VAL A 36 -14.62 -5.69 2.46
C VAL A 36 -13.37 -5.84 3.31
N ALA A 37 -13.00 -4.79 4.06
CA ALA A 37 -11.84 -4.85 4.96
C ALA A 37 -12.02 -5.92 6.04
N THR A 38 -13.21 -6.01 6.66
CA THR A 38 -13.56 -7.05 7.65
C THR A 38 -13.48 -8.44 7.03
N GLY A 39 -13.97 -8.59 5.79
CA GLY A 39 -13.83 -9.84 5.05
C GLY A 39 -12.37 -10.25 4.89
N TRP A 40 -11.49 -9.34 4.50
CA TRP A 40 -10.06 -9.64 4.37
C TRP A 40 -9.36 -9.92 5.70
N ILE A 41 -9.74 -9.25 6.80
CA ILE A 41 -9.18 -9.50 8.12
C ILE A 41 -9.37 -10.97 8.53
N PHE A 42 -10.59 -11.50 8.39
CA PHE A 42 -10.95 -12.81 8.92
C PHE A 42 -10.87 -13.95 7.88
N ALA A 43 -11.08 -13.65 6.59
CA ALA A 43 -11.01 -14.68 5.55
C ALA A 43 -9.58 -14.96 5.08
N SER A 44 -8.62 -14.08 5.38
CA SER A 44 -7.21 -14.27 5.03
C SER A 44 -6.47 -14.91 6.20
N PRO A 45 -5.96 -16.14 6.08
CA PRO A 45 -5.19 -16.77 7.14
C PRO A 45 -3.82 -16.09 7.36
N PRO A 46 -3.10 -16.39 8.45
CA PRO A 46 -1.71 -15.96 8.61
C PRO A 46 -0.87 -16.41 7.42
N GLY A 47 -0.06 -15.52 6.86
CA GLY A 47 0.78 -15.85 5.71
C GLY A 47 0.15 -15.60 4.34
N SER A 48 -1.10 -15.16 4.28
CA SER A 48 -1.79 -14.91 3.01
C SER A 48 -1.31 -13.68 2.24
N SER A 49 -0.55 -12.77 2.86
CA SER A 49 0.00 -11.59 2.17
C SER A 49 1.40 -11.88 1.64
N PRO A 50 1.84 -11.19 0.57
CA PRO A 50 3.19 -11.37 0.07
C PRO A 50 4.24 -11.09 1.14
N ASP A 51 5.23 -11.94 1.26
CA ASP A 51 6.32 -11.87 2.23
C ASP A 51 5.86 -11.90 3.70
N ASP A 52 4.66 -12.45 4.00
CA ASP A 52 4.17 -12.57 5.37
C ASP A 52 5.10 -13.43 6.24
N ASP A 53 5.78 -14.42 5.69
CA ASP A 53 6.83 -15.20 6.37
C ASP A 53 7.99 -14.32 6.88
N TYR A 54 8.35 -13.28 6.13
CA TYR A 54 9.32 -12.28 6.55
C TYR A 54 8.71 -11.24 7.53
N HIS A 55 7.52 -10.76 7.21
CA HIS A 55 6.88 -9.68 7.99
C HIS A 55 6.37 -10.16 9.34
N LEU A 56 5.81 -11.37 9.43
CA LEU A 56 5.37 -11.95 10.70
C LEU A 56 6.57 -12.28 11.59
N VAL A 57 7.60 -12.96 11.07
CA VAL A 57 8.83 -13.21 11.83
C VAL A 57 9.43 -11.91 12.34
N SER A 58 9.52 -10.87 11.49
CA SER A 58 10.00 -9.54 11.90
C SER A 58 9.12 -8.85 12.94
N THR A 59 7.84 -9.22 13.04
CA THR A 59 6.92 -8.70 14.05
C THR A 59 7.08 -9.43 15.38
N TRP A 60 7.31 -10.75 15.35
CA TRP A 60 7.59 -11.52 16.57
C TRP A 60 8.98 -11.23 17.12
N CYS A 61 9.96 -10.98 16.24
CA CYS A 61 11.34 -10.65 16.58
C CYS A 61 11.76 -9.30 15.96
N PRO A 62 11.21 -8.16 16.44
CA PRO A 62 11.55 -6.85 15.89
C PRO A 62 12.94 -6.40 16.34
N ARG A 63 13.57 -5.51 15.58
CA ARG A 63 14.85 -4.90 15.92
C ARG A 63 14.69 -3.81 17.01
N PRO A 64 15.68 -3.62 17.89
CA PRO A 64 16.87 -4.47 18.06
C PRO A 64 16.51 -5.80 18.73
N ILE A 65 16.97 -6.92 18.16
CA ILE A 65 16.57 -8.27 18.58
C ILE A 65 16.89 -8.53 20.05
N GLU A 66 18.02 -8.03 20.52
CA GLU A 66 18.50 -8.20 21.90
C GLU A 66 17.54 -7.60 22.94
N SER A 67 16.76 -6.60 22.55
CA SER A 67 15.80 -5.92 23.46
C SER A 67 14.44 -6.58 23.54
N THR A 68 14.13 -7.51 22.64
CA THR A 68 12.80 -8.12 22.54
C THR A 68 12.70 -9.48 23.24
N GLY A 69 13.81 -10.01 23.75
CA GLY A 69 13.84 -11.34 24.34
C GLY A 69 13.64 -12.48 23.34
N CYS A 70 13.79 -12.17 22.04
CA CYS A 70 13.72 -13.16 20.97
C CYS A 70 14.97 -14.03 21.01
N ASP A 71 14.81 -15.35 21.10
CA ASP A 71 15.92 -16.30 21.05
C ASP A 71 16.54 -16.30 19.66
N THR A 72 17.85 -16.47 19.61
CA THR A 72 18.61 -16.55 18.37
C THR A 72 19.49 -17.79 18.36
N THR A 73 19.78 -18.28 17.15
CA THR A 73 20.73 -19.38 16.93
C THR A 73 21.61 -19.08 15.73
N THR A 74 22.79 -19.68 15.67
CA THR A 74 23.70 -19.55 14.54
C THR A 74 23.77 -20.88 13.80
N ILE A 75 23.49 -20.85 12.50
CA ILE A 75 23.55 -22.03 11.62
C ILE A 75 24.49 -21.68 10.46
N ASP A 76 25.52 -22.47 10.26
CA ASP A 76 26.55 -22.27 9.22
C ASP A 76 27.22 -20.87 9.23
N GLY A 77 27.22 -20.20 10.39
CA GLY A 77 27.80 -18.86 10.57
C GLY A 77 26.80 -17.71 10.41
N ASP A 78 25.58 -17.97 9.96
CA ASP A 78 24.52 -16.98 9.81
C ASP A 78 23.60 -16.95 11.04
N LEU A 79 23.14 -15.74 11.39
CA LEU A 79 22.22 -15.51 12.51
C LEU A 79 20.79 -15.83 12.10
N TYR A 80 20.11 -16.66 12.89
CA TYR A 80 18.69 -16.98 12.77
C TYR A 80 17.95 -16.52 14.02
N VAL A 81 16.71 -16.06 13.84
CA VAL A 81 15.79 -15.73 14.94
C VAL A 81 14.81 -16.90 15.13
N MET A 82 14.47 -17.19 16.39
CA MET A 82 13.50 -18.21 16.74
C MET A 82 12.10 -17.59 16.75
N ALA A 83 11.22 -18.05 15.88
CA ALA A 83 9.85 -17.56 15.78
C ALA A 83 8.87 -18.75 15.71
N PRO A 84 7.58 -18.57 16.04
CA PRO A 84 6.59 -19.63 15.87
C PRO A 84 6.60 -20.16 14.44
N VAL A 85 6.56 -21.50 14.29
CA VAL A 85 6.65 -22.16 12.97
C VAL A 85 5.54 -21.68 12.03
N THR A 86 4.37 -21.34 12.54
CA THR A 86 3.26 -20.76 11.77
C THR A 86 3.58 -19.39 11.18
N THR A 87 4.51 -18.62 11.74
CA THR A 87 5.00 -17.37 11.14
C THR A 87 6.06 -17.61 10.08
N SER A 88 7.03 -18.48 10.35
CA SER A 88 8.16 -18.74 9.45
C SER A 88 7.78 -19.63 8.26
N HIS A 89 6.74 -20.47 8.39
CA HIS A 89 6.20 -21.33 7.33
C HIS A 89 4.89 -20.80 6.75
N ALA A 90 4.57 -19.54 7.00
CA ALA A 90 3.39 -18.86 6.51
C ALA A 90 3.24 -18.81 4.96
N GLN A 91 4.24 -19.28 4.24
CA GLN A 91 4.30 -19.34 2.78
C GLN A 91 3.97 -20.74 2.19
N CYS A 92 3.32 -21.60 2.95
CA CYS A 92 3.14 -23.00 2.55
C CYS A 92 2.38 -23.19 1.21
N GLU A 93 1.61 -22.20 0.77
CA GLU A 93 0.89 -22.15 -0.51
C GLU A 93 1.47 -21.15 -1.51
N ALA A 94 2.49 -20.39 -1.13
CA ALA A 94 2.99 -19.27 -1.93
C ALA A 94 3.26 -19.69 -3.38
N PHE A 95 2.80 -18.88 -4.33
CA PHE A 95 2.89 -19.10 -5.78
C PHE A 95 2.15 -20.35 -6.30
N SER A 96 1.18 -20.86 -5.55
CA SER A 96 0.37 -22.03 -5.90
C SER A 96 -1.10 -21.70 -5.64
N SER A 97 -1.70 -20.87 -6.52
CA SER A 97 -3.09 -20.40 -6.39
C SER A 97 -4.16 -21.51 -6.39
N ASP A 98 -3.78 -22.72 -6.73
CA ASP A 98 -4.60 -23.93 -6.70
C ASP A 98 -4.56 -24.67 -5.35
N LYS A 99 -3.65 -24.29 -4.44
CA LYS A 99 -3.53 -24.90 -3.12
C LYS A 99 -4.31 -24.11 -2.07
N SER A 100 -4.91 -24.86 -1.16
CA SER A 100 -5.55 -24.27 0.02
C SER A 100 -4.50 -23.83 1.03
N HIS A 101 -4.72 -22.69 1.65
CA HIS A 101 -3.92 -22.22 2.78
C HIS A 101 -4.11 -23.07 4.07
N ALA A 102 -4.97 -24.08 4.04
CA ALA A 102 -5.15 -25.00 5.16
C ALA A 102 -3.84 -25.71 5.59
N CYS A 103 -2.82 -25.71 4.75
CA CYS A 103 -1.48 -26.21 5.09
C CYS A 103 -0.87 -25.52 6.33
N ILE A 104 -1.29 -24.33 6.69
CA ILE A 104 -0.79 -23.65 7.89
C ILE A 104 -1.28 -24.32 9.19
N HIS A 105 -2.42 -25.02 9.14
CA HIS A 105 -2.95 -25.75 10.31
C HIS A 105 -2.22 -27.05 10.62
N ASP A 106 -1.30 -27.48 9.75
CA ASP A 106 -0.40 -28.61 10.02
C ASP A 106 0.71 -28.23 11.00
N TYR A 107 0.87 -26.93 11.30
CA TYR A 107 1.87 -26.40 12.23
C TYR A 107 1.26 -25.96 13.55
N SER A 108 2.03 -26.08 14.64
CA SER A 108 1.65 -25.60 15.97
C SER A 108 2.35 -24.30 16.29
N ASP A 109 1.61 -23.34 16.89
CA ASP A 109 2.16 -22.06 17.36
C ASP A 109 3.19 -22.26 18.49
N ASP A 110 3.14 -23.38 19.21
CA ASP A 110 4.08 -23.73 20.30
C ASP A 110 5.46 -24.16 19.79
N THR A 111 5.57 -24.51 18.52
CA THR A 111 6.81 -24.95 17.92
C THR A 111 7.60 -23.76 17.42
N MET A 112 8.78 -23.53 18.01
CA MET A 112 9.70 -22.50 17.54
C MET A 112 10.60 -23.03 16.43
N PHE A 113 10.80 -22.22 15.39
CA PHE A 113 11.60 -22.57 14.22
C PHE A 113 12.62 -21.48 13.90
N PRO A 114 13.87 -21.82 13.56
CA PRO A 114 14.89 -20.84 13.19
C PRO A 114 14.59 -20.26 11.81
N SER A 115 14.41 -18.95 11.73
CA SER A 115 14.19 -18.23 10.48
C SER A 115 15.33 -17.25 10.19
N TYR A 116 15.86 -17.30 8.97
CA TYR A 116 16.77 -16.28 8.45
C TYR A 116 16.03 -15.13 7.75
N ARG A 117 14.72 -15.29 7.50
CA ARG A 117 13.88 -14.29 6.88
C ARG A 117 13.28 -13.36 7.93
N TYR A 118 14.03 -12.36 8.34
CA TYR A 118 13.60 -11.33 9.27
C TYR A 118 14.20 -9.96 8.89
N ASN A 119 13.67 -8.89 9.46
CA ASN A 119 14.16 -7.54 9.19
C ASN A 119 15.50 -7.26 9.86
N ASP A 120 16.58 -7.44 9.12
CA ASP A 120 17.95 -7.13 9.52
C ASP A 120 18.35 -5.66 9.28
N GLY A 121 17.42 -4.82 8.75
CA GLY A 121 17.64 -3.40 8.45
C GLY A 121 17.11 -2.96 7.11
N GLN A 122 16.50 -3.86 6.34
CA GLN A 122 15.91 -3.53 5.04
C GLN A 122 14.75 -2.55 5.19
N TYR A 123 13.87 -2.78 6.18
CA TYR A 123 12.71 -1.93 6.46
C TYR A 123 12.91 -1.10 7.73
N PRO A 124 12.28 0.09 7.81
CA PRO A 124 12.14 0.80 9.08
C PRO A 124 11.49 -0.10 10.14
N TYR A 125 11.90 0.06 11.39
CA TYR A 125 11.47 -0.81 12.49
C TYR A 125 10.14 -0.40 13.13
N GLY A 126 9.62 0.80 12.85
CA GLY A 126 8.44 1.35 13.53
C GLY A 126 7.17 0.51 13.38
N PHE A 127 6.91 -0.02 12.19
CA PHE A 127 5.79 -0.93 11.93
C PHE A 127 5.88 -2.20 12.80
N TYR A 128 7.03 -2.83 12.80
CA TYR A 128 7.23 -4.11 13.50
C TYR A 128 7.20 -3.94 15.02
N GLN A 129 7.85 -2.90 15.57
CA GLN A 129 7.81 -2.62 17.01
C GLN A 129 6.40 -2.31 17.51
N PHE A 130 5.62 -1.56 16.72
CA PHE A 130 4.24 -1.28 17.08
C PHE A 130 3.38 -2.55 17.08
N HIS A 131 3.49 -3.38 16.03
CA HIS A 131 2.70 -4.60 15.93
C HIS A 131 3.15 -5.69 16.91
N HIS A 132 4.42 -5.69 17.30
CA HIS A 132 4.94 -6.59 18.34
C HIS A 132 4.18 -6.50 19.67
N LEU A 133 3.62 -5.33 19.99
CA LEU A 133 2.77 -5.15 21.18
C LEU A 133 1.54 -6.07 21.19
N PHE A 134 1.15 -6.61 20.07
CA PHE A 134 -0.01 -7.48 19.87
C PHE A 134 0.38 -8.92 19.47
N ALA A 135 1.69 -9.19 19.39
CA ALA A 135 2.19 -10.54 19.17
C ALA A 135 1.98 -11.37 20.43
N GLY A 136 1.18 -12.40 20.31
CA GLY A 136 0.85 -13.31 21.42
C GLY A 136 1.12 -14.76 21.04
N HIS A 137 0.76 -15.68 21.93
CA HIS A 137 0.96 -17.10 21.77
C HIS A 137 0.15 -17.69 20.60
N ASN A 138 -1.11 -17.25 20.42
CA ASN A 138 -1.93 -17.62 19.27
C ASN A 138 -1.66 -16.68 18.10
N VAL A 139 -0.99 -17.19 17.09
CA VAL A 139 -0.55 -16.40 15.92
C VAL A 139 -1.74 -15.90 15.12
N GLU A 140 -2.75 -16.72 14.87
CA GLU A 140 -3.92 -16.32 14.08
C GLU A 140 -4.68 -15.18 14.76
N HIS A 141 -4.92 -15.28 16.06
CA HIS A 141 -5.61 -14.24 16.83
C HIS A 141 -4.81 -12.92 16.85
N SER A 142 -3.50 -13.00 17.03
CA SER A 142 -2.62 -11.84 16.97
C SER A 142 -2.67 -11.16 15.58
N VAL A 143 -2.66 -11.94 14.52
CA VAL A 143 -2.79 -11.48 13.13
C VAL A 143 -4.12 -10.74 12.90
N TRP A 144 -5.25 -11.27 13.40
CA TRP A 144 -6.55 -10.60 13.30
C TRP A 144 -6.58 -9.26 14.04
N ILE A 145 -6.00 -9.20 15.24
CA ILE A 145 -5.89 -7.95 16.01
C ILE A 145 -5.07 -6.91 15.25
N MET A 146 -3.89 -7.28 14.76
CA MET A 146 -2.99 -6.38 14.03
C MET A 146 -3.66 -5.83 12.76
N ARG A 147 -4.31 -6.69 11.98
CA ARG A 147 -5.07 -6.29 10.77
C ARG A 147 -6.24 -5.36 11.11
N SER A 148 -6.97 -5.66 12.19
CA SER A 148 -8.07 -4.80 12.67
C SER A 148 -7.57 -3.42 13.07
N ILE A 149 -6.43 -3.33 13.72
CA ILE A 149 -5.77 -2.07 14.08
C ILE A 149 -5.38 -1.29 12.82
N ASN A 150 -4.80 -1.95 11.82
CA ASN A 150 -4.42 -1.31 10.56
C ASN A 150 -5.63 -0.69 9.84
N VAL A 151 -6.73 -1.44 9.75
CA VAL A 151 -7.99 -0.94 9.19
C VAL A 151 -8.54 0.20 10.05
N GLY A 152 -8.50 0.06 11.37
CA GLY A 152 -8.93 1.10 12.32
C GLY A 152 -8.16 2.41 12.13
N ILE A 153 -6.83 2.34 12.05
CA ILE A 153 -5.96 3.50 11.77
C ILE A 153 -6.38 4.17 10.44
N ALA A 154 -6.55 3.38 9.38
CA ALA A 154 -6.97 3.89 8.08
C ALA A 154 -8.32 4.62 8.15
N MET A 155 -9.33 3.99 8.78
CA MET A 155 -10.66 4.56 8.92
C MET A 155 -10.67 5.83 9.77
N VAL A 156 -9.92 5.86 10.88
CA VAL A 156 -9.82 7.04 11.75
C VAL A 156 -9.17 8.21 11.03
N LEU A 157 -8.03 7.98 10.37
CA LEU A 157 -7.29 9.05 9.69
C LEU A 157 -8.09 9.63 8.50
N ILE A 158 -8.65 8.78 7.65
CA ILE A 158 -9.47 9.24 6.52
C ILE A 158 -10.78 9.86 7.00
N GLY A 159 -11.39 9.29 8.04
CA GLY A 159 -12.57 9.85 8.69
C GLY A 159 -12.30 11.26 9.22
N ALA A 160 -11.16 11.48 9.87
CA ALA A 160 -10.71 12.80 10.35
C ALA A 160 -10.53 13.78 9.20
N VAL A 161 -9.86 13.39 8.11
CA VAL A 161 -9.73 14.24 6.91
C VAL A 161 -11.11 14.59 6.36
N CYS A 162 -12.01 13.63 6.22
CA CYS A 162 -13.36 13.89 5.71
C CYS A 162 -14.19 14.80 6.63
N ALA A 163 -14.08 14.64 7.95
CA ALA A 163 -14.84 15.45 8.92
C ALA A 163 -14.35 16.90 8.97
N LEU A 164 -13.04 17.11 8.89
CA LEU A 164 -12.41 18.43 9.00
C LEU A 164 -12.42 19.22 7.68
N SER A 165 -12.53 18.55 6.56
CA SER A 165 -12.43 19.14 5.23
C SER A 165 -13.72 19.78 4.75
N THR A 166 -13.59 20.71 3.78
CA THR A 166 -14.72 21.28 3.05
C THR A 166 -15.45 20.20 2.26
N ARG A 167 -16.70 20.49 1.87
CA ARG A 167 -17.52 19.53 1.09
C ARG A 167 -16.85 19.10 -0.21
N GLU A 168 -16.16 20.02 -0.88
CA GLU A 168 -15.47 19.74 -2.15
C GLU A 168 -14.28 18.82 -1.95
N VAL A 169 -13.45 19.10 -0.94
CA VAL A 169 -12.31 18.23 -0.58
C VAL A 169 -12.78 16.84 -0.14
N ARG A 170 -13.84 16.77 0.68
CA ARG A 170 -14.44 15.49 1.09
C ARG A 170 -14.89 14.64 -0.08
N ARG A 171 -15.53 15.27 -1.09
CA ARG A 171 -15.93 14.56 -2.32
C ARG A 171 -14.72 14.09 -3.11
N ALA A 172 -13.71 14.93 -3.27
CA ALA A 172 -12.48 14.56 -3.96
C ALA A 172 -11.77 13.40 -3.25
N THR A 173 -11.70 13.43 -1.91
CA THR A 173 -11.12 12.35 -1.09
C THR A 173 -11.90 11.04 -1.25
N ALA A 174 -13.25 11.09 -1.24
CA ALA A 174 -14.07 9.91 -1.44
C ALA A 174 -13.91 9.31 -2.84
N LEU A 175 -13.85 10.13 -3.89
CA LEU A 175 -13.61 9.67 -5.26
C LEU A 175 -12.19 9.09 -5.40
N ALA A 176 -11.19 9.71 -4.75
CA ALA A 176 -9.84 9.18 -4.74
C ALA A 176 -9.76 7.84 -4.00
N ALA A 177 -10.49 7.67 -2.88
CA ALA A 177 -10.57 6.39 -2.17
C ALA A 177 -11.19 5.27 -3.01
N LEU A 178 -12.22 5.57 -3.79
CA LEU A 178 -12.83 4.60 -4.73
C LEU A 178 -11.83 4.06 -5.76
N VAL A 179 -10.85 4.88 -6.13
CA VAL A 179 -9.81 4.50 -7.12
C VAL A 179 -8.61 3.86 -6.45
N ALA A 180 -8.11 4.47 -5.35
CA ALA A 180 -6.90 4.02 -4.67
C ALA A 180 -7.12 2.78 -3.80
N TRP A 181 -8.33 2.66 -3.21
CA TRP A 181 -8.70 1.53 -2.37
C TRP A 181 -9.49 0.49 -3.18
N THR A 182 -8.98 0.18 -4.37
CA THR A 182 -9.42 -0.99 -5.15
C THR A 182 -9.29 -2.25 -4.29
N PRO A 183 -9.84 -3.39 -4.69
CA PRO A 183 -9.73 -4.61 -3.91
C PRO A 183 -8.31 -4.89 -3.40
N MET A 184 -7.28 -4.65 -4.23
CA MET A 184 -5.88 -4.82 -3.83
C MET A 184 -5.44 -3.82 -2.75
N GLY A 185 -5.86 -2.56 -2.84
CA GLY A 185 -5.55 -1.54 -1.83
C GLY A 185 -6.15 -1.91 -0.47
N LEU A 186 -7.41 -2.34 -0.43
CA LEU A 186 -8.08 -2.79 0.80
C LEU A 186 -7.46 -4.06 1.35
N TYR A 187 -7.09 -5.01 0.50
CA TYR A 187 -6.38 -6.23 0.88
C TYR A 187 -5.07 -5.90 1.62
N PHE A 188 -4.24 -5.01 1.07
CA PHE A 188 -3.00 -4.61 1.73
C PHE A 188 -3.24 -3.79 3.01
N ILE A 189 -4.25 -2.92 3.06
CA ILE A 189 -4.61 -2.20 4.29
C ILE A 189 -5.00 -3.17 5.40
N ALA A 190 -5.72 -4.24 5.06
CA ALA A 190 -6.13 -5.29 5.98
C ALA A 190 -5.10 -6.43 6.11
N SER A 191 -3.81 -6.17 5.94
CA SER A 191 -2.73 -7.15 6.03
C SER A 191 -1.71 -6.80 7.11
N ASN A 192 -0.82 -7.72 7.45
CA ASN A 192 0.32 -7.51 8.34
C ASN A 192 1.57 -7.03 7.60
N ASN A 193 1.42 -6.62 6.36
CA ASN A 193 2.49 -6.08 5.55
C ASN A 193 2.68 -4.58 5.84
N PRO A 194 3.90 -4.05 5.96
CA PRO A 194 4.16 -2.61 6.12
C PRO A 194 3.52 -1.73 5.04
N SER A 195 3.15 -2.32 3.90
CA SER A 195 2.39 -1.63 2.84
C SER A 195 1.03 -1.11 3.32
N SER A 196 0.45 -1.69 4.39
CA SER A 196 -0.80 -1.20 4.98
C SER A 196 -0.65 0.24 5.50
N TRP A 197 0.44 0.52 6.23
CA TRP A 197 0.76 1.87 6.71
C TRP A 197 1.22 2.78 5.59
N ALA A 198 1.97 2.26 4.62
CA ALA A 198 2.42 3.01 3.45
C ALA A 198 1.23 3.55 2.63
N ILE A 199 0.28 2.69 2.26
CA ILE A 199 -0.92 3.07 1.49
C ILE A 199 -1.79 4.05 2.28
N THR A 200 -2.08 3.73 3.54
CA THR A 200 -2.85 4.58 4.44
C THR A 200 -2.19 5.94 4.64
N GLY A 201 -0.88 5.94 4.91
CA GLY A 201 -0.11 7.15 5.19
C GLY A 201 -0.03 8.09 4.00
N VAL A 202 0.39 7.60 2.84
CA VAL A 202 0.54 8.43 1.63
C VAL A 202 -0.80 9.01 1.20
N PHE A 203 -1.86 8.20 1.19
CA PHE A 203 -3.20 8.65 0.82
C PHE A 203 -3.72 9.73 1.78
N THR A 204 -3.65 9.45 3.09
CA THR A 204 -4.11 10.40 4.13
C THR A 204 -3.30 11.69 4.10
N TYR A 205 -1.97 11.59 3.97
CA TYR A 205 -1.09 12.76 3.90
C TYR A 205 -1.48 13.70 2.76
N GLY A 206 -1.61 13.17 1.54
CA GLY A 206 -2.00 13.94 0.38
C GLY A 206 -3.37 14.60 0.54
N ALA A 207 -4.36 13.86 1.04
CA ALA A 207 -5.71 14.36 1.28
C ALA A 207 -5.75 15.41 2.40
N ALA A 208 -4.99 15.23 3.49
CA ALA A 208 -4.91 16.15 4.61
C ALA A 208 -4.22 17.48 4.21
N LEU A 209 -3.10 17.41 3.48
CA LEU A 209 -2.41 18.59 2.96
C LEU A 209 -3.31 19.38 1.99
N TYR A 210 -3.98 18.69 1.07
CA TYR A 210 -4.95 19.32 0.17
C TYR A 210 -6.12 19.96 0.94
N GLY A 211 -6.61 19.27 1.98
CA GLY A 211 -7.62 19.78 2.89
C GLY A 211 -7.17 21.04 3.63
N ALA A 212 -5.95 21.03 4.16
CA ALA A 212 -5.38 22.18 4.89
C ALA A 212 -5.25 23.42 4.01
N LEU A 213 -4.82 23.27 2.75
CA LEU A 213 -4.76 24.37 1.77
C LEU A 213 -6.15 24.97 1.42
N ASN A 214 -7.23 24.25 1.70
CA ASN A 214 -8.62 24.68 1.43
C ASN A 214 -9.42 24.95 2.72
N ALA A 215 -8.80 24.83 3.90
CA ALA A 215 -9.41 25.12 5.19
C ALA A 215 -8.89 26.43 5.80
N GLN A 216 -9.58 26.91 6.86
CA GLN A 216 -9.20 28.09 7.61
C GLN A 216 -9.27 27.80 9.12
N GLY A 217 -8.64 28.65 9.91
CA GLY A 217 -8.65 28.59 11.36
C GLY A 217 -8.07 27.27 11.90
N TRP A 218 -8.67 26.75 12.98
CA TRP A 218 -8.19 25.55 13.67
C TRP A 218 -8.21 24.29 12.79
N ARG A 219 -9.19 24.15 11.88
CA ARG A 219 -9.30 23.01 10.97
C ARG A 219 -8.07 22.84 10.08
N ARG A 220 -7.50 23.94 9.62
CA ARG A 220 -6.27 23.96 8.83
C ARG A 220 -5.12 23.31 9.60
N TRP A 221 -4.90 23.72 10.85
CA TRP A 221 -3.82 23.20 11.68
C TRP A 221 -4.04 21.75 12.08
N THR A 222 -5.28 21.37 12.40
CA THR A 222 -5.62 20.00 12.71
C THR A 222 -5.38 19.08 11.51
N LEU A 223 -5.75 19.51 10.28
CA LEU A 223 -5.46 18.76 9.05
C LEU A 223 -3.95 18.62 8.82
N LEU A 224 -3.15 19.65 9.07
CA LEU A 224 -1.68 19.53 9.03
C LEU A 224 -1.17 18.52 10.06
N GLY A 225 -1.74 18.50 11.27
CA GLY A 225 -1.43 17.50 12.30
C GLY A 225 -1.78 16.07 11.86
N VAL A 226 -2.95 15.87 11.26
CA VAL A 226 -3.35 14.58 10.67
C VAL A 226 -2.37 14.18 9.54
N GLY A 227 -1.96 15.12 8.71
CA GLY A 227 -0.94 14.89 7.67
C GLY A 227 0.41 14.49 8.27
N ALA A 228 0.85 15.15 9.35
CA ALA A 228 2.09 14.79 10.04
C ALA A 228 2.01 13.38 10.64
N LEU A 229 0.89 13.00 11.28
CA LEU A 229 0.69 11.63 11.77
C LEU A 229 0.71 10.60 10.63
N ALA A 230 0.09 10.92 9.50
CA ALA A 230 0.11 10.06 8.32
C ALA A 230 1.52 9.89 7.74
N SER A 231 2.34 10.95 7.74
CA SER A 231 3.74 10.86 7.30
C SER A 231 4.60 10.00 8.23
N LEU A 232 4.32 10.00 9.56
CA LEU A 232 4.99 9.10 10.50
C LEU A 232 4.71 7.62 10.20
N LEU A 233 3.50 7.27 9.76
CA LEU A 233 3.21 5.91 9.29
C LEU A 233 4.09 5.54 8.09
N CYS A 234 4.26 6.47 7.14
CA CYS A 234 5.15 6.24 5.99
C CYS A 234 6.60 6.01 6.43
N TYR A 235 7.12 6.88 7.31
CA TYR A 235 8.51 6.81 7.78
C TYR A 235 8.79 5.55 8.61
N GLY A 236 7.81 5.11 9.39
CA GLY A 236 7.92 3.92 10.23
C GLY A 236 7.70 2.60 9.51
N SER A 237 7.23 2.61 8.26
CA SER A 237 6.86 1.39 7.55
C SER A 237 7.79 1.03 6.40
N ARG A 238 8.06 1.98 5.49
CA ARG A 238 8.78 1.70 4.24
C ARG A 238 9.57 2.94 3.77
N GLY A 239 10.79 2.72 3.29
CA GLY A 239 11.60 3.82 2.74
C GLY A 239 10.99 4.45 1.48
N ASP A 240 10.40 3.64 0.59
CA ASP A 240 9.70 4.13 -0.59
C ASP A 240 8.44 4.95 -0.24
N ALA A 241 7.69 4.54 0.79
CA ALA A 241 6.54 5.30 1.29
C ALA A 241 6.97 6.66 1.86
N ALA A 242 8.10 6.71 2.56
CA ALA A 242 8.68 7.97 3.03
C ALA A 242 9.00 8.92 1.87
N PHE A 243 9.53 8.42 0.76
CA PHE A 243 9.74 9.22 -0.45
C PHE A 243 8.43 9.68 -1.09
N TYR A 244 7.38 8.87 -1.08
CA TYR A 244 6.08 9.28 -1.62
C TYR A 244 5.41 10.42 -0.84
N VAL A 245 5.83 10.71 0.39
CA VAL A 245 5.44 11.95 1.10
C VAL A 245 5.95 13.19 0.34
N PHE A 246 7.18 13.15 -0.18
CA PHE A 246 7.71 14.21 -1.06
C PHE A 246 6.92 14.33 -2.36
N VAL A 247 6.66 13.22 -3.05
CA VAL A 247 5.88 13.21 -4.30
C VAL A 247 4.48 13.78 -4.09
N ALA A 248 3.79 13.36 -3.02
CA ALA A 248 2.48 13.86 -2.67
C ALA A 248 2.50 15.36 -2.31
N SER A 249 3.52 15.81 -1.56
CA SER A 249 3.73 17.23 -1.28
C SER A 249 3.85 18.03 -2.56
N LEU A 250 4.73 17.61 -3.46
CA LEU A 250 4.98 18.32 -4.72
C LEU A 250 3.70 18.37 -5.57
N GLY A 251 3.01 17.24 -5.75
CA GLY A 251 1.77 17.18 -6.52
C GLY A 251 0.67 18.08 -5.95
N VAL A 252 0.44 18.02 -4.62
CA VAL A 252 -0.60 18.82 -3.96
C VAL A 252 -0.25 20.31 -3.94
N LEU A 253 1.01 20.68 -3.70
CA LEU A 253 1.45 22.08 -3.72
C LEU A 253 1.34 22.68 -5.12
N ILE A 254 1.74 21.97 -6.17
CA ILE A 254 1.54 22.43 -7.57
C ILE A 254 0.05 22.65 -7.83
N LEU A 255 -0.79 21.73 -7.38
CA LEU A 255 -2.24 21.78 -7.62
C LEU A 255 -2.90 22.96 -6.93
N ALA A 256 -2.60 23.23 -5.65
CA ALA A 256 -3.42 24.07 -4.79
C ALA A 256 -2.68 25.19 -4.06
N ALA A 257 -1.35 25.18 -3.96
CA ALA A 257 -0.63 26.20 -3.20
C ALA A 257 -0.70 27.60 -3.84
N ARG A 258 -0.76 28.60 -2.99
CA ARG A 258 -0.71 30.03 -3.31
C ARG A 258 0.28 30.71 -2.37
N ARG A 259 0.71 31.93 -2.68
CA ARG A 259 1.67 32.69 -1.85
C ARG A 259 1.24 32.85 -0.38
N ARG A 260 -0.06 32.82 -0.09
CA ARG A 260 -0.61 32.90 1.28
C ARG A 260 -0.43 31.61 2.10
N HIS A 261 -0.03 30.51 1.49
CA HIS A 261 0.09 29.18 2.12
C HIS A 261 1.53 28.88 2.55
N LEU A 262 2.29 29.92 2.93
CA LEU A 262 3.69 29.74 3.36
C LEU A 262 3.88 28.73 4.51
N PRO A 263 3.03 28.73 5.58
CA PRO A 263 3.17 27.72 6.64
C PRO A 263 2.96 26.29 6.16
N GLU A 264 1.96 26.04 5.32
CA GLU A 264 1.70 24.70 4.76
C GLU A 264 2.84 24.26 3.85
N ILE A 265 3.37 25.16 3.04
CA ILE A 265 4.54 24.90 2.19
C ILE A 265 5.74 24.56 3.06
N GLY A 266 5.99 25.34 4.13
CA GLY A 266 7.08 25.10 5.06
C GLY A 266 6.99 23.72 5.73
N ILE A 267 5.81 23.37 6.28
CA ILE A 267 5.57 22.07 6.91
C ILE A 267 5.73 20.93 5.89
N ALA A 268 5.13 21.05 4.71
CA ALA A 268 5.24 20.04 3.66
C ALA A 268 6.70 19.88 3.20
N SER A 269 7.47 20.96 3.12
CA SER A 269 8.91 20.90 2.79
C SER A 269 9.71 20.16 3.85
N VAL A 270 9.48 20.46 5.13
CA VAL A 270 10.16 19.76 6.24
C VAL A 270 9.84 18.28 6.23
N LEU A 271 8.55 17.91 6.12
CA LEU A 271 8.13 16.51 6.04
C LEU A 271 8.72 15.81 4.81
N SER A 272 8.81 16.50 3.67
CA SER A 272 9.45 15.97 2.46
C SER A 272 10.95 15.70 2.65
N VAL A 273 11.67 16.60 3.28
CA VAL A 273 13.10 16.44 3.59
C VAL A 273 13.32 15.25 4.52
N ILE A 274 12.49 15.14 5.58
CA ILE A 274 12.54 13.99 6.49
C ILE A 274 12.24 12.69 5.70
N GLY A 275 11.24 12.69 4.83
CA GLY A 275 10.90 11.52 4.02
C GLY A 275 12.03 11.08 3.08
N ILE A 276 12.69 12.03 2.42
CA ILE A 276 13.87 11.74 1.57
C ILE A 276 14.99 11.16 2.43
N TRP A 277 15.26 11.77 3.60
CA TRP A 277 16.28 11.28 4.51
C TRP A 277 15.99 9.86 5.02
N CYS A 278 14.73 9.58 5.41
CA CYS A 278 14.31 8.24 5.83
C CYS A 278 14.46 7.21 4.70
N MET A 279 14.16 7.57 3.45
CA MET A 279 14.38 6.70 2.31
C MET A 279 15.87 6.40 2.12
N LEU A 280 16.72 7.42 2.14
CA LEU A 280 18.16 7.26 1.91
C LEU A 280 18.84 6.47 3.04
N SER A 281 18.36 6.58 4.27
CA SER A 281 18.88 5.85 5.44
C SER A 281 18.31 4.44 5.60
N SER A 282 17.29 4.05 4.81
CA SER A 282 16.74 2.70 4.85
C SER A 282 17.58 1.72 4.03
N GLY A 283 17.67 0.45 4.47
CA GLY A 283 18.33 -0.61 3.72
C GLY A 283 17.74 -0.86 2.32
N GLN A 284 16.48 -0.43 2.09
CA GLN A 284 15.84 -0.49 0.77
C GLN A 284 16.59 0.33 -0.29
N SER A 285 17.25 1.44 0.10
CA SER A 285 18.07 2.25 -0.83
C SER A 285 19.33 1.52 -1.29
N GLY A 286 19.93 0.68 -0.44
CA GLY A 286 21.09 -0.13 -0.77
C GLY A 286 20.83 -1.10 -1.93
N HIS A 287 19.65 -1.71 -1.96
CA HIS A 287 19.25 -2.56 -3.06
C HIS A 287 19.05 -1.80 -4.39
N ILE A 288 18.81 -0.49 -4.37
CA ILE A 288 18.76 0.33 -5.57
C ILE A 288 20.18 0.60 -6.10
N ALA A 289 21.18 0.68 -5.24
CA ALA A 289 22.55 1.02 -5.60
C ALA A 289 23.41 -0.16 -6.11
N GLN A 290 23.08 -1.40 -5.73
CA GLN A 290 23.86 -2.58 -6.11
C GLN A 290 23.45 -3.11 -7.49
N SER A 291 24.06 -2.60 -8.56
CA SER A 291 23.95 -3.13 -9.92
C SER A 291 25.16 -4.02 -10.20
N GLU A 292 25.03 -5.33 -10.05
CA GLU A 292 26.14 -6.28 -10.23
C GLU A 292 26.37 -6.75 -11.67
N ALA A 293 25.51 -6.45 -12.62
CA ALA A 293 25.66 -6.95 -13.97
C ALA A 293 26.17 -5.84 -14.90
N SER A 294 27.22 -6.15 -15.70
CA SER A 294 27.65 -5.36 -16.85
C SER A 294 26.64 -5.46 -17.99
N VAL A 295 25.46 -4.85 -17.79
CA VAL A 295 24.38 -4.83 -18.77
C VAL A 295 24.69 -3.79 -19.82
N THR A 296 24.69 -4.15 -21.08
CA THR A 296 24.94 -3.25 -22.20
C THR A 296 23.82 -2.21 -22.35
N LEU A 297 24.13 -1.06 -22.94
CA LEU A 297 23.11 -0.04 -23.21
C LEU A 297 21.96 -0.59 -24.08
N ARG A 298 22.26 -1.47 -25.02
CA ARG A 298 21.26 -2.12 -25.87
C ARG A 298 20.26 -2.94 -25.04
N GLU A 299 20.74 -3.79 -24.16
CA GLU A 299 19.89 -4.59 -23.26
C GLU A 299 19.03 -3.71 -22.36
N ARG A 300 19.55 -2.60 -21.83
CA ARG A 300 18.77 -1.64 -21.05
C ARG A 300 17.65 -1.00 -21.88
N ILE A 301 17.90 -0.66 -23.13
CA ILE A 301 16.88 -0.10 -24.03
C ILE A 301 15.80 -1.16 -24.33
N GLU A 302 16.18 -2.39 -24.62
CA GLU A 302 15.26 -3.49 -24.89
C GLU A 302 14.36 -3.75 -23.67
N VAL A 303 14.92 -3.79 -22.44
CA VAL A 303 14.17 -3.92 -21.20
C VAL A 303 13.25 -2.72 -20.96
N ALA A 304 13.71 -1.50 -21.24
CA ALA A 304 12.88 -0.30 -21.10
C ALA A 304 11.66 -0.34 -22.04
N ILE A 305 11.86 -0.69 -23.30
CA ILE A 305 10.79 -0.81 -24.30
C ILE A 305 9.78 -1.90 -23.87
N MET A 306 10.27 -3.05 -23.39
CA MET A 306 9.44 -4.13 -22.90
C MET A 306 8.61 -3.69 -21.68
N ASN A 307 9.21 -3.03 -20.69
CA ASN A 307 8.52 -2.53 -19.51
C ASN A 307 7.47 -1.44 -19.86
N ILE A 308 7.75 -0.56 -20.84
CA ILE A 308 6.78 0.42 -21.34
C ILE A 308 5.58 -0.30 -21.98
N ARG A 309 5.83 -1.33 -22.77
CA ARG A 309 4.78 -2.13 -23.41
C ARG A 309 3.85 -2.79 -22.39
N TYR A 310 4.38 -3.20 -21.23
CA TYR A 310 3.63 -3.83 -20.16
C TYR A 310 3.00 -2.86 -19.14
N LEU A 311 3.16 -1.53 -19.30
CA LEU A 311 2.54 -0.56 -18.40
C LEU A 311 1.01 -0.73 -18.26
N PRO A 312 0.22 -1.03 -19.31
CA PRO A 312 -1.22 -1.28 -19.13
C PRO A 312 -1.53 -2.44 -18.22
N GLU A 313 -0.75 -3.53 -18.32
CA GLU A 313 -0.89 -4.72 -17.44
C GLU A 313 -0.48 -4.39 -16.00
N TYR A 314 0.57 -3.59 -15.82
CA TYR A 314 0.99 -3.08 -14.52
C TYR A 314 -0.14 -2.31 -13.83
N PHE A 315 -0.82 -1.40 -14.53
CA PHE A 315 -1.97 -0.68 -13.98
C PHE A 315 -3.18 -1.59 -13.73
N ALA A 316 -3.45 -2.56 -14.60
CA ALA A 316 -4.51 -3.54 -14.41
C ALA A 316 -4.25 -4.43 -13.19
N GLY A 317 -2.98 -4.69 -12.86
CA GLY A 317 -2.55 -5.43 -11.67
C GLY A 317 -3.00 -4.77 -10.36
N PHE A 318 -3.05 -3.43 -10.27
CA PHE A 318 -3.59 -2.73 -9.09
C PHE A 318 -5.08 -3.03 -8.85
N ILE A 319 -5.80 -3.43 -9.88
CA ILE A 319 -7.22 -3.79 -9.81
C ILE A 319 -7.40 -5.31 -9.69
N GLY A 320 -6.31 -6.07 -9.68
CA GLY A 320 -6.30 -7.50 -9.41
C GLY A 320 -6.42 -8.41 -10.63
N LEU A 321 -6.18 -7.93 -11.87
CA LEU A 321 -6.32 -8.76 -13.07
C LEU A 321 -5.19 -9.80 -13.21
N TYR A 322 -3.94 -9.35 -13.12
CA TYR A 322 -2.75 -10.20 -13.30
C TYR A 322 -1.98 -10.41 -12.00
N SER A 323 -2.30 -9.64 -10.98
CA SER A 323 -1.68 -9.67 -9.67
C SER A 323 -2.77 -9.43 -8.63
N GLY A 324 -3.27 -10.49 -8.05
CA GLY A 324 -4.38 -10.48 -7.10
C GLY A 324 -3.93 -10.63 -5.65
N PRO A 325 -4.86 -10.95 -4.75
CA PRO A 325 -4.60 -11.36 -3.39
C PRO A 325 -3.65 -12.56 -3.31
N GLY A 326 -3.42 -13.06 -2.12
CA GLY A 326 -2.44 -14.10 -1.88
C GLY A 326 -1.03 -13.57 -2.07
N TRP A 327 -0.15 -14.40 -2.55
CA TRP A 327 1.23 -14.03 -2.90
C TRP A 327 1.31 -13.34 -4.27
N ARG A 328 0.27 -12.57 -4.61
CA ARG A 328 0.06 -11.89 -5.90
C ARG A 328 -0.15 -12.87 -7.05
N ASP A 329 -0.56 -14.06 -6.74
CA ASP A 329 -0.73 -15.23 -7.61
C ASP A 329 -2.20 -15.63 -7.82
N THR A 330 -3.12 -15.00 -7.06
CA THR A 330 -4.56 -15.28 -7.11
C THR A 330 -5.31 -14.13 -7.82
N PRO A 331 -5.43 -14.13 -9.16
CA PRO A 331 -6.08 -13.04 -9.88
C PRO A 331 -7.55 -12.94 -9.49
N LEU A 332 -8.05 -11.71 -9.36
CA LEU A 332 -9.45 -11.43 -9.12
C LEU A 332 -10.28 -11.73 -10.39
N PRO A 333 -11.58 -12.06 -10.24
CA PRO A 333 -12.46 -12.25 -11.38
C PRO A 333 -12.44 -11.06 -12.34
N GLY A 334 -12.44 -11.33 -13.66
CA GLY A 334 -12.29 -10.30 -14.69
C GLY A 334 -13.31 -9.17 -14.62
N TYR A 335 -14.54 -9.44 -14.13
CA TYR A 335 -15.56 -8.40 -13.93
C TYR A 335 -15.13 -7.36 -12.86
N THR A 336 -14.39 -7.75 -11.85
CA THR A 336 -13.85 -6.83 -10.83
C THR A 336 -12.90 -5.81 -11.47
N THR A 337 -12.03 -6.30 -12.36
CA THR A 337 -11.10 -5.43 -13.10
C THR A 337 -11.84 -4.50 -14.04
N ILE A 338 -12.83 -5.01 -14.80
CA ILE A 338 -13.62 -4.19 -15.71
C ILE A 338 -14.34 -3.07 -14.95
N LEU A 339 -15.00 -3.40 -13.82
CA LEU A 339 -15.65 -2.40 -12.98
C LEU A 339 -14.65 -1.38 -12.41
N GLY A 340 -13.50 -1.83 -11.94
CA GLY A 340 -12.45 -0.95 -11.44
C GLY A 340 -11.91 0.01 -12.51
N LEU A 341 -11.69 -0.47 -13.73
CA LEU A 341 -11.27 0.36 -14.87
C LEU A 341 -12.36 1.36 -15.27
N LEU A 342 -13.64 0.96 -15.25
CA LEU A 342 -14.75 1.87 -15.51
C LEU A 342 -14.82 2.99 -14.46
N VAL A 343 -14.67 2.65 -13.18
CA VAL A 343 -14.64 3.64 -12.09
C VAL A 343 -13.45 4.57 -12.24
N LEU A 344 -12.25 4.04 -12.50
CA LEU A 344 -11.04 4.83 -12.76
C LEU A 344 -11.28 5.79 -13.94
N GLY A 345 -11.76 5.27 -15.08
CA GLY A 345 -12.07 6.07 -16.27
C GLY A 345 -13.10 7.17 -15.98
N ALA A 346 -14.17 6.87 -15.26
CA ALA A 346 -15.18 7.83 -14.88
C ALA A 346 -14.62 8.96 -13.97
N VAL A 347 -13.79 8.61 -13.00
CA VAL A 347 -13.14 9.60 -12.10
C VAL A 347 -12.16 10.47 -12.86
N LEU A 348 -11.34 9.89 -13.74
CA LEU A 348 -10.41 10.64 -14.58
C LEU A 348 -11.16 11.58 -15.54
N PHE A 349 -12.22 11.09 -16.20
CA PHE A 349 -13.06 11.90 -17.08
C PHE A 349 -13.73 13.06 -16.32
N TYR A 350 -14.28 12.78 -15.12
CA TYR A 350 -14.84 13.82 -14.27
C TYR A 350 -13.80 14.88 -13.87
N GLY A 351 -12.59 14.45 -13.51
CA GLY A 351 -11.48 15.35 -13.19
C GLY A 351 -11.01 16.18 -14.39
N ALA A 352 -11.04 15.60 -15.59
CA ALA A 352 -10.64 16.27 -16.83
C ALA A 352 -11.59 17.37 -17.31
N ARG A 353 -12.85 17.39 -16.84
CA ARG A 353 -13.83 18.44 -17.22
C ARG A 353 -13.39 19.86 -16.90
N THR A 354 -12.52 20.05 -15.95
CA THR A 354 -11.99 21.34 -15.51
C THR A 354 -10.46 21.30 -15.55
N MET A 355 -9.88 20.98 -16.72
CA MET A 355 -8.43 20.93 -16.86
C MET A 355 -7.79 22.32 -16.70
N SER A 356 -6.65 22.33 -16.00
CA SER A 356 -5.79 23.50 -15.87
C SER A 356 -4.33 23.05 -15.91
N LEU A 357 -3.42 23.96 -16.26
CA LEU A 357 -1.99 23.66 -16.30
C LEU A 357 -1.49 23.06 -14.95
N ARG A 358 -1.98 23.57 -13.82
CA ARG A 358 -1.63 23.03 -12.49
C ARG A 358 -2.05 21.58 -12.32
N LYS A 359 -3.25 21.20 -12.80
CA LYS A 359 -3.72 19.82 -12.75
C LYS A 359 -2.88 18.91 -13.63
N ILE A 360 -2.52 19.38 -14.83
CA ILE A 360 -1.66 18.63 -15.75
C ILE A 360 -0.28 18.40 -15.12
N LEU A 361 0.35 19.44 -14.58
CA LEU A 361 1.65 19.33 -13.94
C LEU A 361 1.61 18.43 -12.69
N ALA A 362 0.59 18.59 -11.84
CA ALA A 362 0.42 17.72 -10.66
C ALA A 362 0.20 16.25 -11.05
N ALA A 363 -0.63 15.99 -12.07
CA ALA A 363 -0.83 14.65 -12.61
C ALA A 363 0.46 14.07 -13.19
N PHE A 364 1.21 14.86 -13.94
CA PHE A 364 2.51 14.45 -14.49
C PHE A 364 3.51 14.05 -13.40
N VAL A 365 3.59 14.82 -12.30
CA VAL A 365 4.46 14.48 -11.17
C VAL A 365 4.03 13.16 -10.53
N VAL A 366 2.74 12.98 -10.22
CA VAL A 366 2.24 11.80 -9.53
C VAL A 366 2.33 10.55 -10.41
N PHE A 367 1.81 10.62 -11.65
CA PHE A 367 1.87 9.49 -12.57
C PHE A 367 3.30 9.19 -13.04
N GLY A 368 4.13 10.23 -13.21
CA GLY A 368 5.55 10.08 -13.50
C GLY A 368 6.30 9.37 -12.40
N ALA A 369 5.98 9.65 -11.14
CA ALA A 369 6.54 8.90 -10.01
C ALA A 369 6.00 7.46 -9.94
N MET A 370 4.69 7.27 -10.12
CA MET A 370 4.05 5.94 -10.03
C MET A 370 4.52 4.97 -11.14
N ALA A 371 4.70 5.44 -12.36
CA ALA A 371 5.14 4.62 -13.49
C ALA A 371 6.64 4.76 -13.74
N GLY A 372 7.18 5.97 -13.66
CA GLY A 372 8.56 6.27 -14.02
C GLY A 372 9.58 5.69 -13.04
N ILE A 373 9.31 5.72 -11.74
CA ILE A 373 10.27 5.17 -10.75
C ILE A 373 10.37 3.64 -10.88
N PRO A 374 9.27 2.85 -10.88
CA PRO A 374 9.37 1.41 -11.12
C PRO A 374 10.01 1.07 -12.46
N LEU A 375 9.67 1.82 -13.52
CA LEU A 375 10.26 1.65 -14.85
C LEU A 375 11.77 1.88 -14.84
N LEU A 376 12.21 2.96 -14.19
CA LEU A 376 13.63 3.29 -14.05
C LEU A 376 14.37 2.18 -13.27
N ILE A 377 13.84 1.75 -12.14
CA ILE A 377 14.44 0.68 -11.32
C ILE A 377 14.54 -0.62 -12.14
N ALA A 378 13.46 -1.03 -12.81
CA ALA A 378 13.43 -2.24 -13.61
C ALA A 378 14.39 -2.18 -14.82
N THR A 379 14.62 -0.97 -15.36
CA THR A 379 15.55 -0.76 -16.48
C THR A 379 17.01 -0.75 -16.01
N LEU A 380 17.28 -0.20 -14.84
CA LEU A 380 18.63 -0.18 -14.27
C LEU A 380 19.06 -1.56 -13.76
N ARG A 381 18.11 -2.44 -13.45
CA ARG A 381 18.32 -3.79 -12.92
C ARG A 381 17.57 -4.84 -13.72
N PRO A 382 17.96 -5.12 -14.97
CA PRO A 382 17.39 -6.25 -15.68
C PRO A 382 17.78 -7.54 -14.96
N SER A 383 16.77 -8.34 -14.61
CA SER A 383 16.98 -9.66 -14.01
C SER A 383 17.70 -10.56 -15.02
N PRO A 384 18.73 -11.32 -14.64
CA PRO A 384 19.46 -12.24 -15.54
C PRO A 384 18.57 -13.29 -16.23
N THR A 385 17.38 -13.53 -15.69
CA THR A 385 16.41 -14.52 -16.21
C THR A 385 15.54 -13.99 -17.36
N SER A 386 15.69 -12.72 -17.78
CA SER A 386 14.87 -12.16 -18.85
C SER A 386 15.40 -12.47 -20.27
N ALA A 387 16.63 -13.00 -20.40
CA ALA A 387 17.23 -13.28 -21.71
C ALA A 387 16.87 -14.67 -22.28
N ASP A 388 16.51 -15.66 -21.45
CA ASP A 388 16.42 -17.06 -21.87
C ASP A 388 15.04 -17.74 -21.75
N THR A 389 14.01 -17.06 -21.28
CA THR A 389 12.68 -17.69 -21.19
C THR A 389 11.56 -16.75 -21.63
N THR A 390 10.63 -17.31 -22.44
CA THR A 390 9.30 -16.81 -22.78
C THR A 390 8.78 -15.65 -21.91
N PRO A 391 8.01 -14.68 -22.45
CA PRO A 391 7.69 -13.41 -21.82
C PRO A 391 7.09 -13.60 -20.43
N ALA A 392 7.96 -13.60 -19.42
CA ALA A 392 7.55 -13.59 -18.03
C ALA A 392 7.00 -12.21 -17.73
N MET A 393 5.71 -12.15 -17.34
CA MET A 393 5.00 -10.93 -16.98
C MET A 393 5.84 -10.01 -16.07
N PRO A 394 5.83 -8.68 -16.26
CA PRO A 394 6.61 -7.72 -15.46
C PRO A 394 6.33 -7.83 -13.95
N CYS A 395 5.16 -8.35 -13.56
CA CYS A 395 4.84 -8.68 -12.17
C CYS A 395 5.75 -9.76 -11.55
N ARG A 396 6.35 -10.67 -12.35
CA ARG A 396 7.31 -11.66 -11.86
C ARG A 396 8.69 -11.06 -11.60
N CYS A 397 9.10 -10.03 -12.33
CA CYS A 397 10.37 -9.33 -12.04
C CYS A 397 10.36 -8.62 -10.71
N TRP A 398 9.22 -8.04 -10.31
CA TRP A 398 9.06 -7.43 -8.98
C TRP A 398 9.04 -8.46 -7.85
N ALA A 399 8.43 -9.62 -8.07
CA ALA A 399 8.41 -10.72 -7.10
C ALA A 399 9.78 -11.42 -6.97
N ARG A 400 10.55 -11.54 -8.06
CA ARG A 400 11.86 -12.20 -8.03
C ARG A 400 13.02 -11.30 -7.59
N GLY A 401 12.91 -9.99 -7.72
CA GLY A 401 13.92 -9.05 -7.21
C GLY A 401 14.08 -9.07 -5.69
N TYR A 402 13.10 -9.62 -4.97
CA TYR A 402 13.14 -9.80 -3.51
C TYR A 402 13.46 -11.23 -3.07
N SER A 403 13.55 -12.20 -3.97
CA SER A 403 13.79 -13.61 -3.63
C SER A 403 15.18 -14.12 -3.99
N SER A 404 16.15 -13.25 -4.29
CA SER A 404 17.53 -13.66 -4.54
C SER A 404 18.32 -13.91 -3.25
N GLY A 405 17.76 -14.75 -2.37
CA GLY A 405 18.52 -15.58 -1.47
C GLY A 405 18.85 -16.88 -2.23
N SER A 406 20.11 -17.26 -2.29
CA SER A 406 20.67 -18.41 -2.99
C SER A 406 19.80 -19.68 -2.88
N PRO A 407 19.69 -20.50 -3.94
CA PRO A 407 18.99 -21.78 -3.83
C PRO A 407 19.72 -22.66 -2.80
N ALA A 408 19.00 -23.03 -1.74
CA ALA A 408 19.49 -24.03 -0.81
C ALA A 408 19.81 -25.32 -1.58
N PRO A 409 20.96 -25.99 -1.34
CA PRO A 409 21.26 -27.25 -1.95
C PRO A 409 20.27 -28.30 -1.43
N SER A 410 19.50 -28.90 -2.32
CA SER A 410 18.63 -30.04 -2.03
C SER A 410 19.51 -31.22 -1.55
N ARG A 411 19.65 -31.36 -0.23
CA ARG A 411 20.14 -32.62 0.35
C ARG A 411 18.94 -33.43 0.81
N SER A 412 18.72 -34.56 0.12
CA SER A 412 17.84 -35.63 0.52
C SER A 412 18.18 -36.07 1.95
N LEU A 413 17.27 -35.84 2.87
CA LEU A 413 17.27 -36.54 4.16
C LEU A 413 16.83 -37.99 3.92
N ARG A 414 17.74 -38.94 4.11
CA ARG A 414 17.45 -40.33 4.44
C ARG A 414 17.27 -40.44 5.95
#